data_8456dde838cca33f545c9e39cec9b38f
#
_entry.id   8456dde838cca33f545c9e39cec9b38f
#
_cell.length_a   1.000
_cell.length_b   1.000
_cell.length_c   1.000
_cell.angle_alpha   90.00
_cell.angle_beta   90.00
_cell.angle_gamma   90.00
#
_symmetry.space_group_name_H-M   'P 1'
#
loop_
_entity.id
_entity.type
_entity.pdbx_description
1 polymer ?
#
loop_
_entity_poly.entity_id
_entity_poly.type
_entity_poly.pdbx_seq_one_letter_code
_entity_poly.pdbx_strand_id
1 'polypeptide(L)'
;MILFSVIITVGGILLAPHFLSMVGATGEIKAYGIRYLRIVFLGSLFVNFTQSANMIMRGEGLMKKAMIIMGFGALLNIILDPILMTIMGEYAIEGAALATITAQFVQAVVTLHYFLKKSKTVKIHRIKSDAVIKKEMFGIGSSAMMMTLLFMIQQTMLYKMAFQYGGDPNGILMSAAMRIYGFSFIPLWGMSQGLQPVVGTNFGAKLFDRVRETVKVFSIGGLILAATFWIPALLFSKQILYWFGVEADIIVQDVGNFRLFYSVFVLYGVMVMSITFFQSIGNGKKAGIIVMFRQLFLFIPAIILLPMAFGIKAVWFTQPLVDLIMIIIGVAIMINELKTMGQTKEEKINSNE
;
A
#
# COMPACT_ATOMS: atom_id res chain seq x y z
N MET A 1 -3.82 -14.02 -15.47
CA MET A 1 -3.40 -12.62 -15.66
C MET A 1 -4.09 -11.99 -16.87
N ILE A 2 -3.89 -12.45 -18.13
CA ILE A 2 -4.48 -11.84 -19.35
C ILE A 2 -5.99 -11.69 -19.23
N LEU A 3 -6.71 -12.75 -18.85
CA LEU A 3 -8.17 -12.71 -18.68
C LEU A 3 -8.61 -11.59 -17.70
N PHE A 4 -7.96 -11.49 -16.55
CA PHE A 4 -8.26 -10.43 -15.58
C PHE A 4 -7.94 -9.03 -16.13
N SER A 5 -6.85 -8.88 -16.86
CA SER A 5 -6.50 -7.60 -17.48
C SER A 5 -7.58 -7.19 -18.50
N VAL A 6 -8.07 -8.13 -19.30
CA VAL A 6 -9.16 -7.86 -20.26
C VAL A 6 -10.44 -7.45 -19.52
N ILE A 7 -10.81 -8.17 -18.45
CA ILE A 7 -11.98 -7.84 -17.63
C ILE A 7 -11.84 -6.44 -17.03
N ILE A 8 -10.66 -6.12 -16.47
CA ILE A 8 -10.39 -4.79 -15.89
C ILE A 8 -10.43 -3.71 -16.97
N THR A 9 -9.84 -3.97 -18.14
CA THR A 9 -9.86 -3.01 -19.26
C THR A 9 -11.29 -2.72 -19.71
N VAL A 10 -12.05 -3.76 -20.07
CA VAL A 10 -13.42 -3.60 -20.56
C VAL A 10 -14.33 -3.03 -19.47
N GLY A 11 -14.29 -3.62 -18.26
CA GLY A 11 -15.07 -3.13 -17.13
C GLY A 11 -14.70 -1.69 -16.75
N GLY A 12 -13.44 -1.34 -16.72
CA GLY A 12 -12.96 0.00 -16.40
C GLY A 12 -13.42 1.04 -17.42
N ILE A 13 -13.33 0.73 -18.72
CA ILE A 13 -13.78 1.64 -19.78
C ILE A 13 -15.29 1.86 -19.72
N LEU A 14 -16.08 0.80 -19.53
CA LEU A 14 -17.53 0.87 -19.48
C LEU A 14 -18.03 1.54 -18.20
N LEU A 15 -17.42 1.25 -17.06
CA LEU A 15 -17.83 1.73 -15.75
C LEU A 15 -17.17 3.05 -15.34
N ALA A 16 -16.24 3.61 -16.13
CA ALA A 16 -15.58 4.88 -15.83
C ALA A 16 -16.55 6.02 -15.47
N PRO A 17 -17.68 6.23 -16.18
CA PRO A 17 -18.65 7.25 -15.80
C PRO A 17 -19.31 7.01 -14.44
N HIS A 18 -19.56 5.74 -14.09
CA HIS A 18 -20.14 5.36 -12.80
C HIS A 18 -19.16 5.55 -11.66
N PHE A 19 -17.90 5.16 -11.83
CA PHE A 19 -16.85 5.38 -10.82
C PHE A 19 -16.70 6.88 -10.49
N LEU A 20 -16.66 7.74 -11.49
CA LEU A 20 -16.55 9.19 -11.28
C LEU A 20 -17.79 9.78 -10.62
N SER A 21 -18.98 9.29 -10.95
CA SER A 21 -20.21 9.70 -10.24
C SER A 21 -20.19 9.26 -8.77
N MET A 22 -19.71 8.06 -8.46
CA MET A 22 -19.63 7.56 -7.08
C MET A 22 -18.67 8.38 -6.20
N VAL A 23 -17.61 8.94 -6.79
CA VAL A 23 -16.69 9.85 -6.07
C VAL A 23 -17.15 11.32 -6.10
N GLY A 24 -18.33 11.60 -6.63
CA GLY A 24 -18.93 12.95 -6.61
C GLY A 24 -18.41 13.89 -7.71
N ALA A 25 -17.72 13.39 -8.74
CA ALA A 25 -17.28 14.22 -9.85
C ALA A 25 -18.47 14.67 -10.70
N THR A 26 -18.53 15.97 -10.99
CA THR A 26 -19.60 16.62 -11.78
C THR A 26 -19.01 17.51 -12.87
N GLY A 27 -19.84 17.91 -13.84
CA GLY A 27 -19.47 18.88 -14.88
C GLY A 27 -18.25 18.48 -15.70
N GLU A 28 -17.38 19.45 -15.98
CA GLU A 28 -16.16 19.28 -16.78
C GLU A 28 -15.16 18.32 -16.14
N ILE A 29 -15.03 18.32 -14.80
CA ILE A 29 -14.14 17.42 -14.07
C ILE A 29 -14.50 15.96 -14.36
N LYS A 30 -15.80 15.64 -14.40
CA LYS A 30 -16.27 14.31 -14.77
C LYS A 30 -15.94 13.96 -16.22
N ALA A 31 -16.13 14.91 -17.15
CA ALA A 31 -15.84 14.69 -18.56
C ALA A 31 -14.34 14.41 -18.80
N TYR A 32 -13.47 15.22 -18.21
CA TYR A 32 -12.02 15.01 -18.26
C TYR A 32 -11.60 13.70 -17.61
N GLY A 33 -12.16 13.39 -16.44
CA GLY A 33 -11.86 12.15 -15.72
C GLY A 33 -12.26 10.90 -16.51
N ILE A 34 -13.40 10.91 -17.22
CA ILE A 34 -13.83 9.79 -18.07
C ILE A 34 -12.81 9.56 -19.20
N ARG A 35 -12.39 10.63 -19.88
CA ARG A 35 -11.40 10.52 -20.98
C ARG A 35 -10.07 9.97 -20.47
N TYR A 36 -9.57 10.51 -19.37
CA TYR A 36 -8.34 10.01 -18.70
C TYR A 36 -8.44 8.52 -18.33
N LEU A 37 -9.48 8.14 -17.58
CA LEU A 37 -9.64 6.76 -17.09
C LEU A 37 -9.77 5.76 -18.23
N ARG A 38 -10.53 6.07 -19.29
CA ARG A 38 -10.68 5.19 -20.44
C ARG A 38 -9.34 4.88 -21.09
N ILE A 39 -8.48 5.87 -21.24
CA ILE A 39 -7.14 5.70 -21.78
C ILE A 39 -6.29 4.86 -20.82
N VAL A 40 -6.24 5.21 -19.54
CA VAL A 40 -5.43 4.48 -18.54
C VAL A 40 -5.83 3.01 -18.44
N PHE A 41 -7.14 2.69 -18.52
CA PHE A 41 -7.59 1.30 -18.49
C PHE A 41 -7.11 0.47 -19.68
N LEU A 42 -6.81 1.06 -20.84
CA LEU A 42 -6.15 0.35 -21.94
C LEU A 42 -4.76 -0.16 -21.56
N GLY A 43 -4.08 0.53 -20.65
CA GLY A 43 -2.77 0.12 -20.10
C GLY A 43 -2.82 -1.02 -19.08
N SER A 44 -4.00 -1.48 -18.66
CA SER A 44 -4.14 -2.49 -17.58
C SER A 44 -3.34 -3.76 -17.83
N LEU A 45 -3.24 -4.22 -19.08
CA LEU A 45 -2.47 -5.40 -19.44
C LEU A 45 -0.98 -5.21 -19.13
N PHE A 46 -0.43 -4.06 -19.47
CA PHE A 46 1.00 -3.75 -19.28
C PHE A 46 1.34 -3.64 -17.78
N VAL A 47 0.49 -2.94 -17.03
CA VAL A 47 0.65 -2.80 -15.56
C VAL A 47 0.58 -4.16 -14.88
N ASN A 48 -0.47 -4.94 -15.13
CA ASN A 48 -0.66 -6.23 -14.49
C ASN A 48 0.47 -7.20 -14.83
N PHE A 49 0.94 -7.21 -16.08
CA PHE A 49 2.09 -8.01 -16.49
C PHE A 49 3.34 -7.59 -15.74
N THR A 50 3.67 -6.30 -15.75
CA THR A 50 4.89 -5.79 -15.14
C THR A 50 4.91 -5.99 -13.62
N GLN A 51 3.78 -5.75 -12.94
CA GLN A 51 3.67 -5.97 -11.49
C GLN A 51 3.82 -7.45 -11.12
N SER A 52 3.14 -8.34 -11.86
CA SER A 52 3.26 -9.79 -11.63
C SER A 52 4.70 -10.28 -11.87
N ALA A 53 5.31 -9.82 -12.95
CA ALA A 53 6.69 -10.14 -13.31
C ALA A 53 7.69 -9.60 -12.27
N ASN A 54 7.46 -8.39 -11.75
CA ASN A 54 8.27 -7.81 -10.69
C ASN A 54 8.25 -8.67 -9.41
N MET A 55 7.08 -9.17 -9.01
CA MET A 55 6.96 -10.09 -7.87
C MET A 55 7.74 -11.40 -8.09
N ILE A 56 7.68 -11.96 -9.30
CA ILE A 56 8.46 -13.16 -9.66
C ILE A 56 9.96 -12.87 -9.58
N MET A 57 10.44 -11.75 -10.14
CA MET A 57 11.84 -11.38 -10.08
C MET A 57 12.35 -11.20 -8.64
N ARG A 58 11.51 -10.65 -7.75
CA ARG A 58 11.83 -10.55 -6.32
C ARG A 58 11.94 -11.92 -5.67
N GLY A 59 11.04 -12.85 -6.00
CA GLY A 59 11.10 -14.25 -5.55
C GLY A 59 12.37 -14.98 -6.02
N GLU A 60 12.90 -14.62 -7.19
CA GLU A 60 14.20 -15.10 -7.71
C GLU A 60 15.43 -14.43 -7.02
N GLY A 61 15.22 -13.51 -6.07
CA GLY A 61 16.28 -12.73 -5.43
C GLY A 61 16.84 -11.58 -6.29
N LEU A 62 16.21 -11.27 -7.42
CA LEU A 62 16.66 -10.25 -8.39
C LEU A 62 16.09 -8.86 -8.09
N MET A 63 16.03 -8.47 -6.81
CA MET A 63 15.43 -7.21 -6.37
C MET A 63 16.02 -5.97 -7.05
N LYS A 64 17.34 -5.93 -7.24
CA LYS A 64 18.02 -4.79 -7.91
C LYS A 64 17.53 -4.62 -9.35
N LYS A 65 17.38 -5.72 -10.10
CA LYS A 65 16.87 -5.66 -11.47
C LYS A 65 15.41 -5.25 -11.53
N ALA A 66 14.59 -5.82 -10.65
CA ALA A 66 13.18 -5.46 -10.49
C ALA A 66 13.03 -3.96 -10.19
N MET A 67 13.84 -3.43 -9.26
CA MET A 67 13.87 -2.00 -8.91
C MET A 67 14.27 -1.12 -10.10
N ILE A 68 15.32 -1.49 -10.84
CA ILE A 68 15.78 -0.70 -11.99
C ILE A 68 14.71 -0.64 -13.09
N ILE A 69 14.03 -1.75 -13.39
CA ILE A 69 12.97 -1.78 -14.41
C ILE A 69 11.80 -0.91 -13.98
N MET A 70 11.39 -1.00 -12.70
CA MET A 70 10.29 -0.18 -12.15
C MET A 70 10.66 1.31 -12.12
N GLY A 71 11.87 1.63 -11.66
CA GLY A 71 12.38 3.00 -11.63
C GLY A 71 12.52 3.62 -13.00
N PHE A 72 12.97 2.84 -13.99
CA PHE A 72 13.04 3.29 -15.39
C PHE A 72 11.66 3.67 -15.94
N GLY A 73 10.62 2.82 -15.69
CA GLY A 73 9.26 3.14 -16.10
C GLY A 73 8.71 4.41 -15.44
N ALA A 74 8.96 4.58 -14.14
CA ALA A 74 8.54 5.78 -13.41
C ALA A 74 9.26 7.04 -13.94
N LEU A 75 10.58 6.97 -14.17
CA LEU A 75 11.34 8.08 -14.71
C LEU A 75 10.88 8.45 -16.13
N LEU A 76 10.63 7.45 -16.97
CA LEU A 76 10.10 7.67 -18.31
C LEU A 76 8.73 8.37 -18.27
N ASN A 77 7.85 7.98 -17.35
CA ASN A 77 6.57 8.63 -17.18
C ASN A 77 6.74 10.11 -16.78
N ILE A 78 7.60 10.42 -15.79
CA ILE A 78 7.89 11.79 -15.36
C ILE A 78 8.38 12.67 -16.51
N ILE A 79 9.16 12.10 -17.43
CA ILE A 79 9.67 12.82 -18.61
C ILE A 79 8.59 12.99 -19.67
N LEU A 80 7.80 11.93 -19.92
CA LEU A 80 6.78 11.95 -20.97
C LEU A 80 5.55 12.80 -20.61
N ASP A 81 5.19 12.89 -19.33
CA ASP A 81 4.02 13.63 -18.88
C ASP A 81 4.04 15.10 -19.38
N PRO A 82 5.03 15.94 -19.04
CA PRO A 82 5.05 17.32 -19.49
C PRO A 82 5.18 17.44 -21.01
N ILE A 83 5.90 16.54 -21.67
CA ILE A 83 6.09 16.55 -23.11
C ILE A 83 4.75 16.32 -23.83
N LEU A 84 4.05 15.23 -23.49
CA LEU A 84 2.78 14.91 -24.17
C LEU A 84 1.67 15.87 -23.78
N MET A 85 1.64 16.34 -22.54
CA MET A 85 0.68 17.37 -22.12
C MET A 85 0.87 18.67 -22.92
N THR A 86 2.11 19.10 -23.14
CA THR A 86 2.41 20.32 -23.91
C THR A 86 2.11 20.15 -25.39
N ILE A 87 2.49 19.02 -26.00
CA ILE A 87 2.22 18.75 -27.41
C ILE A 87 0.72 18.66 -27.71
N MET A 88 -0.05 18.06 -26.80
CA MET A 88 -1.48 17.84 -27.00
C MET A 88 -2.36 19.05 -26.62
N GLY A 89 -1.81 20.08 -25.98
CA GLY A 89 -2.50 21.33 -25.70
C GLY A 89 -3.87 21.18 -25.04
N GLU A 90 -4.95 21.39 -25.78
CA GLU A 90 -6.34 21.24 -25.27
C GLU A 90 -6.66 19.82 -24.77
N TYR A 91 -5.92 18.81 -25.25
CA TYR A 91 -6.03 17.40 -24.83
C TYR A 91 -4.91 17.01 -23.85
N ALA A 92 -4.43 17.96 -23.04
CA ALA A 92 -3.32 17.72 -22.10
C ALA A 92 -3.59 16.57 -21.11
N ILE A 93 -4.84 16.39 -20.69
CA ILE A 93 -5.25 15.32 -19.77
C ILE A 93 -5.12 13.95 -20.45
N GLU A 94 -5.50 13.85 -21.70
CA GLU A 94 -5.31 12.66 -22.53
C GLU A 94 -3.80 12.44 -22.79
N GLY A 95 -3.04 13.52 -22.95
CA GLY A 95 -1.58 13.50 -23.06
C GLY A 95 -0.91 12.85 -21.85
N ALA A 96 -1.30 13.21 -20.64
CA ALA A 96 -0.83 12.58 -19.41
C ALA A 96 -1.22 11.09 -19.33
N ALA A 97 -2.45 10.74 -19.73
CA ALA A 97 -2.87 9.34 -19.77
C ALA A 97 -2.03 8.52 -20.78
N LEU A 98 -1.75 9.08 -21.96
CA LEU A 98 -0.93 8.44 -22.98
C LEU A 98 0.54 8.32 -22.53
N ALA A 99 1.11 9.31 -21.83
CA ALA A 99 2.43 9.23 -21.23
C ALA A 99 2.52 8.04 -20.26
N THR A 100 1.53 7.91 -19.40
CA THR A 100 1.43 6.81 -18.44
C THR A 100 1.41 5.46 -19.14
N ILE A 101 0.53 5.26 -20.14
CA ILE A 101 0.45 3.98 -20.86
C ILE A 101 1.73 3.69 -21.64
N THR A 102 2.31 4.70 -22.28
CA THR A 102 3.55 4.54 -23.03
C THR A 102 4.69 4.10 -22.12
N ALA A 103 4.84 4.71 -20.96
CA ALA A 103 5.83 4.30 -19.96
C ALA A 103 5.59 2.86 -19.47
N GLN A 104 4.35 2.48 -19.20
CA GLN A 104 3.97 1.13 -18.80
C GLN A 104 4.22 0.11 -19.92
N PHE A 105 3.93 0.45 -21.18
CA PHE A 105 4.21 -0.39 -22.32
C PHE A 105 5.72 -0.65 -22.48
N VAL A 106 6.53 0.40 -22.47
CA VAL A 106 7.98 0.27 -22.55
C VAL A 106 8.52 -0.59 -21.40
N GLN A 107 8.03 -0.36 -20.19
CA GLN A 107 8.38 -1.15 -19.02
C GLN A 107 8.00 -2.63 -19.20
N ALA A 108 6.82 -2.92 -19.75
CA ALA A 108 6.38 -4.27 -20.06
C ALA A 108 7.27 -4.94 -21.12
N VAL A 109 7.66 -4.21 -22.16
CA VAL A 109 8.59 -4.72 -23.21
C VAL A 109 9.96 -5.06 -22.60
N VAL A 110 10.51 -4.18 -21.78
CA VAL A 110 11.80 -4.43 -21.09
C VAL A 110 11.70 -5.65 -20.17
N THR A 111 10.62 -5.77 -19.45
CA THR A 111 10.34 -6.90 -18.56
C THR A 111 10.20 -8.21 -19.35
N LEU A 112 9.45 -8.20 -20.45
CA LEU A 112 9.28 -9.36 -21.34
C LEU A 112 10.61 -9.80 -21.96
N HIS A 113 11.41 -8.84 -22.45
CA HIS A 113 12.75 -9.11 -22.96
C HIS A 113 13.64 -9.81 -21.92
N TYR A 114 13.55 -9.37 -20.66
CA TYR A 114 14.28 -10.02 -19.58
C TYR A 114 13.86 -11.49 -19.42
N PHE A 115 12.57 -11.79 -19.36
CA PHE A 115 12.07 -13.17 -19.18
C PHE A 115 12.37 -14.07 -20.38
N LEU A 116 12.35 -13.52 -21.60
CA LEU A 116 12.63 -14.31 -22.81
C LEU A 116 14.13 -14.64 -22.99
N LYS A 117 15.02 -13.69 -22.62
CA LYS A 117 16.44 -13.83 -22.95
C LYS A 117 17.37 -13.97 -21.76
N LYS A 118 17.01 -13.47 -20.58
CA LYS A 118 17.95 -13.34 -19.44
C LYS A 118 17.54 -14.12 -18.20
N SER A 119 16.29 -14.57 -18.06
CA SER A 119 15.85 -15.37 -16.91
C SER A 119 16.42 -16.79 -17.01
N LYS A 120 17.10 -17.21 -15.94
CA LYS A 120 17.68 -18.54 -15.84
C LYS A 120 16.75 -19.53 -15.11
N THR A 121 15.92 -19.04 -14.23
CA THR A 121 15.11 -19.83 -13.30
C THR A 121 13.69 -20.03 -13.82
N VAL A 122 13.04 -18.95 -14.25
CA VAL A 122 11.66 -18.98 -14.75
C VAL A 122 11.67 -18.81 -16.28
N LYS A 123 11.10 -19.78 -16.97
CA LYS A 123 10.94 -19.75 -18.42
C LYS A 123 9.47 -19.67 -18.78
N ILE A 124 9.14 -18.91 -19.81
CA ILE A 124 7.79 -18.83 -20.36
C ILE A 124 7.53 -20.11 -21.17
N HIS A 125 6.63 -20.94 -20.67
CA HIS A 125 6.17 -22.17 -21.33
C HIS A 125 4.74 -22.01 -21.85
N ARG A 126 4.28 -23.03 -22.60
CA ARG A 126 2.85 -23.11 -22.99
C ARG A 126 1.95 -23.07 -21.77
N ILE A 127 0.85 -22.36 -21.90
CA ILE A 127 -0.16 -22.22 -20.83
C ILE A 127 -0.73 -23.59 -20.49
N LYS A 128 -0.39 -24.13 -19.33
CA LYS A 128 -1.03 -25.30 -18.74
C LYS A 128 -1.94 -24.81 -17.61
N SER A 129 -3.16 -25.32 -17.61
CA SER A 129 -4.15 -25.01 -16.59
C SER A 129 -4.11 -26.11 -15.51
N ASP A 130 -3.69 -25.74 -14.30
CA ASP A 130 -3.74 -26.59 -13.12
C ASP A 130 -4.77 -26.02 -12.14
N ALA A 131 -5.72 -26.87 -11.73
CA ALA A 131 -6.82 -26.47 -10.84
C ALA A 131 -6.33 -26.20 -9.41
N VAL A 132 -5.30 -26.91 -8.94
CA VAL A 132 -4.74 -26.75 -7.59
C VAL A 132 -4.02 -25.41 -7.48
N ILE A 133 -3.14 -25.13 -8.45
CA ILE A 133 -2.41 -23.85 -8.52
C ILE A 133 -3.39 -22.68 -8.63
N LYS A 134 -4.44 -22.81 -9.45
CA LYS A 134 -5.48 -21.77 -9.55
C LYS A 134 -6.16 -21.52 -8.21
N LYS A 135 -6.56 -22.57 -7.50
CA LYS A 135 -7.23 -22.44 -6.19
C LYS A 135 -6.34 -21.71 -5.18
N GLU A 136 -5.05 -22.04 -5.13
CA GLU A 136 -4.10 -21.36 -4.27
C GLU A 136 -3.91 -19.89 -4.66
N MET A 137 -3.74 -19.60 -5.95
CA MET A 137 -3.61 -18.23 -6.46
C MET A 137 -4.83 -17.38 -6.12
N PHE A 138 -6.05 -17.93 -6.30
CA PHE A 138 -7.29 -17.23 -5.94
C PHE A 138 -7.41 -17.03 -4.43
N GLY A 139 -7.02 -18.01 -3.62
CA GLY A 139 -7.05 -17.92 -2.16
C GLY A 139 -6.14 -16.78 -1.65
N ILE A 140 -4.90 -16.72 -2.14
CA ILE A 140 -3.94 -15.68 -1.76
C ILE A 140 -4.38 -14.32 -2.33
N GLY A 141 -4.76 -14.27 -3.61
CA GLY A 141 -5.17 -13.05 -4.28
C GLY A 141 -6.43 -12.42 -3.70
N SER A 142 -7.44 -13.22 -3.34
CA SER A 142 -8.67 -12.72 -2.72
C SER A 142 -8.40 -12.12 -1.34
N SER A 143 -7.50 -12.72 -0.56
CA SER A 143 -7.07 -12.17 0.73
C SER A 143 -6.39 -10.82 0.56
N ALA A 144 -5.46 -10.69 -0.38
CA ALA A 144 -4.78 -9.44 -0.68
C ALA A 144 -5.75 -8.35 -1.20
N MET A 145 -6.70 -8.75 -2.06
CA MET A 145 -7.76 -7.86 -2.54
C MET A 145 -8.63 -7.35 -1.39
N MET A 146 -9.05 -8.24 -0.49
CA MET A 146 -9.85 -7.86 0.68
C MET A 146 -9.11 -6.86 1.56
N MET A 147 -7.81 -7.06 1.80
CA MET A 147 -6.98 -6.11 2.56
C MET A 147 -6.97 -4.73 1.90
N THR A 148 -6.82 -4.66 0.58
CA THR A 148 -6.82 -3.41 -0.18
C THR A 148 -8.19 -2.72 -0.11
N LEU A 149 -9.28 -3.46 -0.28
CA LEU A 149 -10.65 -2.92 -0.17
C LEU A 149 -10.92 -2.36 1.23
N LEU A 150 -10.52 -3.07 2.28
CA LEU A 150 -10.67 -2.60 3.65
C LEU A 150 -9.89 -1.31 3.91
N PHE A 151 -8.69 -1.17 3.32
CA PHE A 151 -7.92 0.07 3.40
C PHE A 151 -8.62 1.23 2.67
N MET A 152 -9.21 0.99 1.50
CA MET A 152 -10.01 2.00 0.78
C MET A 152 -11.24 2.43 1.60
N ILE A 153 -11.94 1.48 2.22
CA ILE A 153 -13.08 1.76 3.12
C ILE A 153 -12.60 2.63 4.28
N GLN A 154 -11.48 2.30 4.92
CA GLN A 154 -10.91 3.11 6.00
C GLN A 154 -10.67 4.56 5.57
N GLN A 155 -10.02 4.77 4.43
CA GLN A 155 -9.76 6.12 3.92
C GLN A 155 -11.07 6.89 3.68
N THR A 156 -12.02 6.25 3.01
CA THR A 156 -13.32 6.86 2.71
C THR A 156 -14.07 7.23 3.99
N MET A 157 -14.04 6.38 5.00
CA MET A 157 -14.68 6.67 6.29
C MET A 157 -14.00 7.83 7.02
N LEU A 158 -12.67 7.90 7.03
CA LEU A 158 -11.94 9.03 7.63
C LEU A 158 -12.34 10.36 6.97
N TYR A 159 -12.34 10.42 5.64
CA TYR A 159 -12.78 11.62 4.92
C TYR A 159 -14.23 11.99 5.26
N LYS A 160 -15.15 11.03 5.14
CA LYS A 160 -16.57 11.26 5.41
C LYS A 160 -16.81 11.77 6.82
N MET A 161 -16.18 11.15 7.82
CA MET A 161 -16.35 11.55 9.22
C MET A 161 -15.69 12.89 9.52
N ALA A 162 -14.55 13.22 8.89
CA ALA A 162 -13.92 14.53 9.05
C ALA A 162 -14.81 15.65 8.52
N PHE A 163 -15.42 15.48 7.34
CA PHE A 163 -16.40 16.43 6.80
C PHE A 163 -17.66 16.50 7.65
N GLN A 164 -18.20 15.36 8.07
CA GLN A 164 -19.46 15.30 8.81
C GLN A 164 -19.39 15.96 10.18
N TYR A 165 -18.32 15.75 10.94
CA TYR A 165 -18.16 16.24 12.32
C TYR A 165 -17.35 17.53 12.45
N GLY A 166 -16.57 17.89 11.42
CA GLY A 166 -15.68 19.06 11.48
C GLY A 166 -15.85 20.04 10.32
N GLY A 167 -16.81 19.78 9.40
CA GLY A 167 -17.05 20.61 8.23
C GLY A 167 -15.91 20.63 7.22
N ASP A 168 -15.97 21.55 6.28
CA ASP A 168 -14.99 21.69 5.20
C ASP A 168 -13.55 21.87 5.70
N PRO A 169 -13.26 22.70 6.73
CA PRO A 169 -11.89 22.88 7.21
C PRO A 169 -11.23 21.57 7.65
N ASN A 170 -11.93 20.75 8.44
CA ASN A 170 -11.40 19.47 8.89
C ASN A 170 -11.36 18.41 7.78
N GLY A 171 -12.25 18.46 6.80
CA GLY A 171 -12.19 17.61 5.61
C GLY A 171 -10.97 17.92 4.74
N ILE A 172 -10.67 19.20 4.50
CA ILE A 172 -9.48 19.67 3.78
C ILE A 172 -8.21 19.25 4.52
N LEU A 173 -8.15 19.49 5.84
CA LEU A 173 -7.01 19.11 6.67
C LEU A 173 -6.79 17.59 6.68
N MET A 174 -7.86 16.79 6.78
CA MET A 174 -7.78 15.33 6.71
C MET A 174 -7.26 14.86 5.35
N SER A 175 -7.68 15.51 4.26
CA SER A 175 -7.19 15.19 2.92
C SER A 175 -5.69 15.42 2.78
N ALA A 176 -5.17 16.53 3.31
CA ALA A 176 -3.74 16.81 3.37
C ALA A 176 -3.01 15.81 4.29
N ALA A 177 -3.55 15.55 5.48
CA ALA A 177 -2.98 14.59 6.42
C ALA A 177 -2.83 13.18 5.82
N MET A 178 -3.84 12.71 5.10
CA MET A 178 -3.79 11.40 4.43
C MET A 178 -2.78 11.35 3.28
N ARG A 179 -2.58 12.45 2.54
CA ARG A 179 -1.53 12.54 1.51
C ARG A 179 -0.14 12.47 2.14
N ILE A 180 0.10 13.23 3.22
CA ILE A 180 1.37 13.22 3.96
C ILE A 180 1.62 11.82 4.54
N TYR A 181 0.59 11.19 5.12
CA TYR A 181 0.67 9.84 5.66
C TYR A 181 1.03 8.82 4.56
N GLY A 182 0.34 8.87 3.41
CA GLY A 182 0.63 8.00 2.27
C GLY A 182 2.05 8.18 1.73
N PHE A 183 2.51 9.42 1.58
CA PHE A 183 3.89 9.73 1.16
C PHE A 183 4.92 9.14 2.13
N SER A 184 4.70 9.28 3.42
CA SER A 184 5.59 8.76 4.47
C SER A 184 5.54 7.22 4.57
N PHE A 185 4.43 6.60 4.18
CA PHE A 185 4.25 5.15 4.20
C PHE A 185 4.97 4.42 3.05
N ILE A 186 5.12 5.05 1.88
CA ILE A 186 5.73 4.42 0.69
C ILE A 186 7.12 3.86 0.97
N PRO A 187 8.08 4.58 1.60
CA PRO A 187 9.39 4.02 1.93
C PRO A 187 9.35 2.85 2.91
N LEU A 188 8.43 2.89 3.90
CA LEU A 188 8.23 1.79 4.85
C LEU A 188 7.72 0.53 4.14
N TRP A 189 6.76 0.71 3.23
CA TRP A 189 6.29 -0.37 2.38
C TRP A 189 7.41 -0.95 1.52
N GLY A 190 8.23 -0.10 0.89
CA GLY A 190 9.42 -0.52 0.14
C GLY A 190 10.39 -1.36 0.98
N MET A 191 10.67 -0.93 2.20
CA MET A 191 11.52 -1.64 3.13
C MET A 191 10.93 -3.01 3.53
N SER A 192 9.63 -3.09 3.76
CA SER A 192 8.95 -4.35 4.08
C SER A 192 9.03 -5.37 2.94
N GLN A 193 8.97 -4.91 1.69
CA GLN A 193 9.17 -5.77 0.51
C GLN A 193 10.60 -6.35 0.45
N GLY A 194 11.58 -5.66 1.05
CA GLY A 194 12.95 -6.16 1.23
C GLY A 194 13.08 -7.24 2.30
N LEU A 195 12.33 -7.12 3.38
CA LEU A 195 12.27 -8.11 4.46
C LEU A 195 11.80 -9.48 3.96
N GLN A 196 10.77 -9.48 3.10
CA GLN A 196 10.04 -10.67 2.70
C GLN A 196 10.93 -11.80 2.12
N PRO A 197 11.77 -11.57 1.10
CA PRO A 197 12.60 -12.63 0.54
C PRO A 197 13.72 -13.07 1.50
N VAL A 198 14.27 -12.16 2.31
CA VAL A 198 15.36 -12.49 3.24
C VAL A 198 14.83 -13.40 4.35
N VAL A 199 13.71 -13.06 4.96
CA VAL A 199 13.07 -13.90 5.97
C VAL A 199 12.61 -15.22 5.35
N GLY A 200 11.94 -15.20 4.20
CA GLY A 200 11.42 -16.41 3.55
C GLY A 200 12.53 -17.41 3.22
N THR A 201 13.64 -16.96 2.66
CA THR A 201 14.79 -17.83 2.33
C THR A 201 15.42 -18.42 3.58
N ASN A 202 15.70 -17.62 4.61
CA ASN A 202 16.31 -18.12 5.86
C ASN A 202 15.35 -19.04 6.61
N PHE A 203 14.05 -18.76 6.61
CA PHE A 203 13.05 -19.63 7.22
C PHE A 203 12.95 -20.99 6.49
N GLY A 204 12.93 -21.00 5.16
CA GLY A 204 12.95 -22.23 4.36
C GLY A 204 14.20 -23.06 4.58
N ALA A 205 15.34 -22.42 4.81
CA ALA A 205 16.62 -23.07 5.15
C ALA A 205 16.71 -23.47 6.63
N LYS A 206 15.67 -23.23 7.46
CA LYS A 206 15.65 -23.46 8.92
C LYS A 206 16.72 -22.70 9.70
N LEU A 207 17.22 -21.60 9.18
CA LEU A 207 18.20 -20.71 9.81
C LEU A 207 17.50 -19.69 10.72
N PHE A 208 16.88 -20.17 11.79
CA PHE A 208 15.97 -19.38 12.63
C PHE A 208 16.66 -18.19 13.33
N ASP A 209 17.94 -18.31 13.70
CA ASP A 209 18.68 -17.20 14.28
C ASP A 209 18.86 -16.05 13.29
N ARG A 210 19.13 -16.36 12.02
CA ARG A 210 19.18 -15.35 10.95
C ARG A 210 17.82 -14.71 10.70
N VAL A 211 16.73 -15.48 10.85
CA VAL A 211 15.37 -14.91 10.78
C VAL A 211 15.16 -13.89 11.90
N ARG A 212 15.50 -14.23 13.14
CA ARG A 212 15.39 -13.33 14.31
C ARG A 212 16.20 -12.06 14.13
N GLU A 213 17.46 -12.20 13.72
CA GLU A 213 18.34 -11.07 13.44
C GLU A 213 17.81 -10.18 12.33
N THR A 214 17.36 -10.77 11.20
CA THR A 214 16.78 -10.05 10.08
C THR A 214 15.56 -9.25 10.53
N VAL A 215 14.61 -9.86 11.23
CA VAL A 215 13.42 -9.17 11.72
C VAL A 215 13.76 -8.02 12.65
N LYS A 216 14.74 -8.22 13.56
CA LYS A 216 15.24 -7.18 14.47
C LYS A 216 15.83 -5.99 13.70
N VAL A 217 16.74 -6.25 12.76
CA VAL A 217 17.39 -5.21 11.95
C VAL A 217 16.38 -4.42 11.14
N PHE A 218 15.44 -5.10 10.48
CA PHE A 218 14.40 -4.44 9.69
C PHE A 218 13.41 -3.68 10.58
N SER A 219 13.08 -4.18 11.77
CA SER A 219 12.20 -3.46 12.70
C SER A 219 12.85 -2.18 13.22
N ILE A 220 14.12 -2.22 13.59
CA ILE A 220 14.89 -1.03 14.00
C ILE A 220 15.02 -0.05 12.82
N GLY A 221 15.41 -0.56 11.65
CA GLY A 221 15.48 0.26 10.43
C GLY A 221 14.15 0.90 10.07
N GLY A 222 13.04 0.18 10.24
CA GLY A 222 11.68 0.68 10.04
C GLY A 222 11.31 1.80 11.01
N LEU A 223 11.72 1.69 12.29
CA LEU A 223 11.57 2.78 13.28
C LEU A 223 12.36 4.01 12.88
N ILE A 224 13.63 3.84 12.52
CA ILE A 224 14.50 4.95 12.09
C ILE A 224 13.91 5.61 10.84
N LEU A 225 13.53 4.83 9.85
CA LEU A 225 12.93 5.34 8.61
C LEU A 225 11.61 6.06 8.89
N ALA A 226 10.74 5.52 9.75
CA ALA A 226 9.50 6.20 10.15
C ALA A 226 9.79 7.52 10.88
N ALA A 227 10.81 7.55 11.74
CA ALA A 227 11.21 8.73 12.49
C ALA A 227 11.68 9.89 11.56
N THR A 228 12.31 9.58 10.42
CA THR A 228 12.73 10.60 9.43
C THR A 228 11.55 11.38 8.84
N PHE A 229 10.35 10.80 8.80
CA PHE A 229 9.12 11.48 8.39
C PHE A 229 8.32 12.01 9.57
N TRP A 230 8.28 11.26 10.67
CA TRP A 230 7.50 11.58 11.85
C TRP A 230 8.01 12.82 12.58
N ILE A 231 9.33 12.94 12.78
CA ILE A 231 9.93 14.08 13.47
C ILE A 231 9.65 15.40 12.73
N PRO A 232 9.94 15.53 11.41
CA PRO A 232 9.59 16.74 10.68
C PRO A 232 8.09 17.02 10.66
N ALA A 233 7.25 16.00 10.51
CA ALA A 233 5.80 16.17 10.47
C ALA A 233 5.24 16.75 11.78
N LEU A 234 5.82 16.40 12.93
CA LEU A 234 5.42 16.98 14.23
C LEU A 234 6.04 18.35 14.50
N LEU A 235 7.31 18.54 14.18
CA LEU A 235 8.02 19.79 14.45
C LEU A 235 7.61 20.90 13.49
N PHE A 236 7.52 20.59 12.20
CA PHE A 236 7.22 21.52 11.12
C PHE A 236 5.81 21.32 10.53
N SER A 237 4.85 20.91 11.37
CA SER A 237 3.48 20.60 10.96
C SER A 237 2.85 21.72 10.13
N LYS A 238 3.01 22.99 10.56
CA LYS A 238 2.41 24.14 9.88
C LYS A 238 2.97 24.32 8.47
N GLN A 239 4.29 24.25 8.33
CA GLN A 239 4.99 24.42 7.05
C GLN A 239 4.64 23.28 6.08
N ILE A 240 4.63 22.05 6.57
CA ILE A 240 4.31 20.89 5.75
C ILE A 240 2.88 20.96 5.26
N LEU A 241 1.90 21.26 6.13
CA LEU A 241 0.50 21.41 5.75
C LEU A 241 0.32 22.54 4.72
N TYR A 242 1.03 23.66 4.88
CA TYR A 242 1.01 24.74 3.90
C TYR A 242 1.54 24.29 2.54
N TRP A 243 2.63 23.53 2.48
CA TRP A 243 3.15 22.97 1.23
C TRP A 243 2.19 21.98 0.56
N PHE A 244 1.35 21.32 1.35
CA PHE A 244 0.28 20.44 0.84
C PHE A 244 -1.02 21.17 0.49
N GLY A 245 -1.01 22.52 0.48
CA GLY A 245 -2.09 23.37 0.00
C GLY A 245 -3.21 23.61 1.01
N VAL A 246 -2.93 23.47 2.31
CA VAL A 246 -3.89 23.83 3.37
C VAL A 246 -3.79 25.33 3.67
N GLU A 247 -4.93 26.01 3.74
CA GLU A 247 -5.02 27.43 4.05
C GLU A 247 -4.51 27.75 5.46
N ALA A 248 -3.91 28.93 5.63
CA ALA A 248 -3.27 29.34 6.88
C ALA A 248 -4.23 29.35 8.07
N ASP A 249 -5.46 29.78 7.86
CA ASP A 249 -6.50 29.85 8.90
C ASP A 249 -6.87 28.48 9.45
N ILE A 250 -7.01 27.48 8.55
CA ILE A 250 -7.28 26.08 8.92
C ILE A 250 -6.09 25.52 9.71
N ILE A 251 -4.86 25.82 9.27
CA ILE A 251 -3.65 25.35 9.94
C ILE A 251 -3.57 25.91 11.37
N VAL A 252 -3.85 27.20 11.57
CA VAL A 252 -3.78 27.83 12.89
C VAL A 252 -4.78 27.20 13.86
N GLN A 253 -5.99 26.93 13.40
CA GLN A 253 -7.06 26.35 14.24
C GLN A 253 -6.82 24.88 14.58
N ASP A 254 -6.42 24.07 13.59
CA ASP A 254 -6.57 22.62 13.67
C ASP A 254 -5.24 21.83 13.54
N VAL A 255 -4.07 22.50 13.54
CA VAL A 255 -2.77 21.80 13.46
C VAL A 255 -2.57 20.75 14.56
N GLY A 256 -3.19 20.94 15.72
CA GLY A 256 -3.18 19.97 16.83
C GLY A 256 -3.80 18.63 16.43
N ASN A 257 -4.85 18.66 15.64
CA ASN A 257 -5.53 17.48 15.11
C ASN A 257 -4.61 16.66 14.18
N PHE A 258 -3.88 17.34 13.29
CA PHE A 258 -2.87 16.68 12.45
C PHE A 258 -1.77 16.02 13.29
N ARG A 259 -1.24 16.72 14.31
CA ARG A 259 -0.21 16.17 15.20
C ARG A 259 -0.73 14.93 15.94
N LEU A 260 -1.97 14.97 16.40
CA LEU A 260 -2.62 13.84 17.06
C LEU A 260 -2.73 12.65 16.12
N PHE A 261 -3.19 12.87 14.88
CA PHE A 261 -3.31 11.84 13.85
C PHE A 261 -1.97 11.18 13.52
N TYR A 262 -0.90 11.96 13.50
CA TYR A 262 0.44 11.51 13.12
C TYR A 262 1.27 10.98 14.29
N SER A 263 0.77 11.11 15.54
CA SER A 263 1.52 10.86 16.78
C SER A 263 2.14 9.46 16.87
N VAL A 264 1.45 8.43 16.39
CA VAL A 264 1.85 7.01 16.51
C VAL A 264 2.60 6.52 15.27
N PHE A 265 2.72 7.34 14.22
CA PHE A 265 3.30 6.94 12.93
C PHE A 265 4.70 6.32 13.04
N VAL A 266 5.53 6.78 13.98
CA VAL A 266 6.88 6.23 14.18
C VAL A 266 6.86 4.73 14.47
N LEU A 267 5.89 4.26 15.25
CA LEU A 267 5.73 2.86 15.60
C LEU A 267 5.18 2.00 14.44
N TYR A 268 4.57 2.66 13.44
CA TYR A 268 4.01 1.98 12.29
C TYR A 268 5.04 1.21 11.47
N GLY A 269 6.31 1.65 11.53
CA GLY A 269 7.44 0.93 10.93
C GLY A 269 7.54 -0.51 11.43
N VAL A 270 7.42 -0.73 12.74
CA VAL A 270 7.46 -2.09 13.33
C VAL A 270 6.21 -2.88 12.97
N MET A 271 5.04 -2.25 12.95
CA MET A 271 3.78 -2.92 12.59
C MET A 271 3.84 -3.51 11.17
N VAL A 272 4.34 -2.73 10.20
CA VAL A 272 4.49 -3.19 8.83
C VAL A 272 5.45 -4.38 8.75
N MET A 273 6.57 -4.33 9.47
CA MET A 273 7.52 -5.45 9.52
C MET A 273 6.91 -6.69 10.16
N SER A 274 6.07 -6.54 11.19
CA SER A 274 5.36 -7.65 11.83
C SER A 274 4.41 -8.36 10.87
N ILE A 275 3.59 -7.62 10.14
CA ILE A 275 2.66 -8.19 9.14
C ILE A 275 3.43 -8.90 8.03
N THR A 276 4.49 -8.26 7.52
CA THR A 276 5.33 -8.81 6.45
C THR A 276 6.09 -10.05 6.90
N PHE A 277 6.53 -10.11 8.15
CA PHE A 277 7.14 -11.30 8.73
C PHE A 277 6.22 -12.52 8.62
N PHE A 278 4.94 -12.41 9.03
CA PHE A 278 4.00 -13.52 8.91
C PHE A 278 3.72 -13.94 7.46
N GLN A 279 3.68 -12.97 6.55
CA GLN A 279 3.59 -13.28 5.11
C GLN A 279 4.83 -14.04 4.61
N SER A 280 6.02 -13.66 5.09
CA SER A 280 7.31 -14.23 4.67
C SER A 280 7.50 -15.68 5.09
N ILE A 281 6.98 -16.07 6.25
CA ILE A 281 7.03 -17.46 6.75
C ILE A 281 5.86 -18.34 6.24
N GLY A 282 5.10 -17.82 5.26
CA GLY A 282 3.96 -18.53 4.69
C GLY A 282 2.70 -18.54 5.57
N ASN A 283 2.68 -17.84 6.70
CA ASN A 283 1.53 -17.76 7.59
C ASN A 283 0.59 -16.60 7.23
N GLY A 284 0.13 -16.60 5.98
CA GLY A 284 -0.79 -15.57 5.46
C GLY A 284 -2.10 -15.47 6.24
N LYS A 285 -2.54 -16.55 6.89
CA LYS A 285 -3.72 -16.52 7.77
C LYS A 285 -3.53 -15.58 8.95
N LYS A 286 -2.39 -15.69 9.68
CA LYS A 286 -2.11 -14.77 10.81
C LYS A 286 -2.01 -13.33 10.35
N ALA A 287 -1.29 -13.07 9.25
CA ALA A 287 -1.21 -11.73 8.67
C ALA A 287 -2.59 -11.17 8.32
N GLY A 288 -3.42 -11.96 7.65
CA GLY A 288 -4.79 -11.59 7.27
C GLY A 288 -5.68 -11.32 8.48
N ILE A 289 -5.63 -12.17 9.50
CA ILE A 289 -6.41 -12.00 10.74
C ILE A 289 -6.03 -10.69 11.45
N ILE A 290 -4.74 -10.38 11.56
CA ILE A 290 -4.27 -9.13 12.18
C ILE A 290 -4.85 -7.92 11.44
N VAL A 291 -4.78 -7.90 10.11
CA VAL A 291 -5.28 -6.79 9.31
C VAL A 291 -6.80 -6.70 9.34
N MET A 292 -7.51 -7.83 9.23
CA MET A 292 -8.97 -7.85 9.29
C MET A 292 -9.48 -7.45 10.67
N PHE A 293 -8.86 -7.93 11.75
CA PHE A 293 -9.22 -7.57 13.11
C PHE A 293 -9.04 -6.06 13.34
N ARG A 294 -7.89 -5.50 12.93
CA ARG A 294 -7.66 -4.06 12.97
C ARG A 294 -8.76 -3.28 12.26
N GLN A 295 -9.15 -3.72 11.07
CA GLN A 295 -10.02 -2.94 10.21
C GLN A 295 -11.49 -3.08 10.56
N LEU A 296 -11.97 -4.34 10.71
CA LEU A 296 -13.39 -4.62 10.89
C LEU A 296 -13.84 -4.49 12.36
N PHE A 297 -12.99 -4.93 13.29
CA PHE A 297 -13.41 -5.02 14.69
C PHE A 297 -12.93 -3.84 15.54
N LEU A 298 -11.86 -3.16 15.14
CA LEU A 298 -11.37 -2.00 15.86
C LEU A 298 -11.68 -0.70 15.13
N PHE A 299 -11.20 -0.54 13.89
CA PHE A 299 -11.28 0.75 13.22
C PHE A 299 -12.71 1.15 12.85
N ILE A 300 -13.47 0.26 12.17
CA ILE A 300 -14.83 0.60 11.70
C ILE A 300 -15.76 0.92 12.87
N PRO A 301 -15.85 0.12 13.94
CA PRO A 301 -16.66 0.49 15.08
C PRO A 301 -16.19 1.78 15.78
N ALA A 302 -14.87 1.95 15.93
CA ALA A 302 -14.31 3.11 16.60
C ALA A 302 -14.59 4.41 15.83
N ILE A 303 -14.41 4.43 14.51
CA ILE A 303 -14.64 5.64 13.68
C ILE A 303 -16.12 6.02 13.58
N ILE A 304 -17.04 5.08 13.85
CA ILE A 304 -18.48 5.36 13.90
C ILE A 304 -18.88 5.81 15.31
N LEU A 305 -18.47 5.08 16.34
CA LEU A 305 -18.99 5.27 17.70
C LEU A 305 -18.28 6.41 18.46
N LEU A 306 -16.95 6.53 18.33
CA LEU A 306 -16.20 7.53 19.08
C LEU A 306 -16.57 8.98 18.70
N PRO A 307 -16.77 9.33 17.41
CA PRO A 307 -17.21 10.68 17.06
C PRO A 307 -18.59 11.06 17.58
N MET A 308 -19.47 10.08 17.82
CA MET A 308 -20.79 10.34 18.43
C MET A 308 -20.65 10.84 19.87
N ALA A 309 -19.62 10.40 20.60
CA ALA A 309 -19.38 10.79 21.99
C ALA A 309 -18.42 11.99 22.11
N PHE A 310 -17.40 12.09 21.27
CA PHE A 310 -16.30 13.05 21.42
C PHE A 310 -16.15 14.02 20.22
N GLY A 311 -17.08 13.97 19.24
CA GLY A 311 -17.06 14.87 18.07
C GLY A 311 -15.83 14.70 17.18
N ILE A 312 -15.43 15.82 16.56
CA ILE A 312 -14.32 15.84 15.55
C ILE A 312 -12.99 15.35 16.11
N LYS A 313 -12.68 15.61 17.38
CA LYS A 313 -11.44 15.14 18.01
C LYS A 313 -11.31 13.62 17.93
N ALA A 314 -12.42 12.90 18.06
CA ALA A 314 -12.44 11.44 17.96
C ALA A 314 -12.08 10.95 16.56
N VAL A 315 -12.49 11.63 15.52
CA VAL A 315 -12.11 11.30 14.15
C VAL A 315 -10.57 11.30 14.00
N TRP A 316 -9.92 12.29 14.60
CA TRP A 316 -8.47 12.45 14.52
C TRP A 316 -7.68 11.45 15.38
N PHE A 317 -8.19 11.05 16.54
CA PHE A 317 -7.45 10.08 17.36
C PHE A 317 -7.84 8.61 17.11
N THR A 318 -8.91 8.34 16.38
CA THR A 318 -9.36 6.94 16.13
C THR A 318 -8.26 6.11 15.47
N GLN A 319 -7.63 6.61 14.40
CA GLN A 319 -6.58 5.85 13.72
C GLN A 319 -5.35 5.62 14.60
N PRO A 320 -4.73 6.62 15.24
CA PRO A 320 -3.60 6.38 16.14
C PRO A 320 -3.95 5.47 17.32
N LEU A 321 -5.15 5.55 17.88
CA LEU A 321 -5.58 4.65 18.95
C LEU A 321 -5.62 3.19 18.47
N VAL A 322 -6.29 2.94 17.35
CA VAL A 322 -6.39 1.59 16.76
C VAL A 322 -5.01 1.08 16.35
N ASP A 323 -4.18 1.93 15.76
CA ASP A 323 -2.82 1.56 15.37
C ASP A 323 -1.97 1.19 16.58
N LEU A 324 -2.04 1.95 17.67
CA LEU A 324 -1.32 1.65 18.91
C LEU A 324 -1.71 0.29 19.50
N ILE A 325 -3.00 0.00 19.59
CA ILE A 325 -3.51 -1.30 20.06
C ILE A 325 -2.97 -2.41 19.17
N MET A 326 -3.04 -2.25 17.86
CA MET A 326 -2.62 -3.28 16.91
C MET A 326 -1.11 -3.46 16.84
N ILE A 327 -0.34 -2.41 17.07
CA ILE A 327 1.12 -2.50 17.19
C ILE A 327 1.48 -3.37 18.38
N ILE A 328 0.87 -3.12 19.54
CA ILE A 328 1.12 -3.92 20.75
C ILE A 328 0.78 -5.39 20.49
N ILE A 329 -0.41 -5.66 19.96
CA ILE A 329 -0.85 -7.04 19.65
C ILE A 329 0.05 -7.69 18.59
N GLY A 330 0.28 -7.01 17.47
CA GLY A 330 1.06 -7.55 16.35
C GLY A 330 2.51 -7.83 16.72
N VAL A 331 3.13 -6.94 17.48
CA VAL A 331 4.51 -7.13 17.99
C VAL A 331 4.57 -8.25 19.01
N ALA A 332 3.60 -8.34 19.92
CA ALA A 332 3.55 -9.43 20.90
C ALA A 332 3.43 -10.81 20.21
N ILE A 333 2.54 -10.93 19.22
CA ILE A 333 2.38 -12.17 18.44
C ILE A 333 3.66 -12.48 17.65
N MET A 334 4.30 -11.48 17.05
CA MET A 334 5.55 -11.65 16.31
C MET A 334 6.69 -12.12 17.23
N ILE A 335 6.86 -11.49 18.39
CA ILE A 335 7.90 -11.86 19.36
C ILE A 335 7.68 -13.30 19.86
N ASN A 336 6.43 -13.67 20.16
CA ASN A 336 6.10 -15.03 20.57
C ASN A 336 6.44 -16.05 19.47
N GLU A 337 6.09 -15.78 18.22
CA GLU A 337 6.44 -16.65 17.08
C GLU A 337 7.96 -16.78 16.92
N LEU A 338 8.70 -15.68 17.03
CA LEU A 338 10.18 -15.70 16.95
C LEU A 338 10.82 -16.50 18.07
N LYS A 339 10.27 -16.45 19.29
CA LYS A 339 10.77 -17.23 20.44
C LYS A 339 10.53 -18.73 20.27
N THR A 340 9.35 -19.10 19.79
CA THR A 340 8.95 -20.52 19.65
C THR A 340 9.42 -21.16 18.34
N MET A 341 10.06 -20.37 17.47
CA MET A 341 10.56 -20.84 16.18
C MET A 341 11.75 -21.78 16.37
N GLY A 342 11.66 -23.00 15.82
CA GLY A 342 12.69 -24.03 15.94
C GLY A 342 12.54 -24.94 17.15
N GLN A 343 11.61 -24.69 18.06
CA GLN A 343 11.33 -25.60 19.19
C GLN A 343 10.55 -26.83 18.72
N THR A 344 10.85 -27.97 19.29
CA THR A 344 10.10 -29.22 19.11
C THR A 344 8.72 -29.10 19.78
N LYS A 345 7.76 -29.98 19.40
CA LYS A 345 6.43 -29.96 19.99
C LYS A 345 6.43 -30.15 21.51
N GLU A 346 7.38 -30.94 22.03
CA GLU A 346 7.54 -31.19 23.46
C GLU A 346 8.09 -29.99 24.22
N GLU A 347 9.05 -29.26 23.62
CA GLU A 347 9.59 -28.02 24.21
C GLU A 347 8.55 -26.90 24.24
N LYS A 348 7.61 -26.89 23.29
CA LYS A 348 6.51 -25.91 23.26
C LYS A 348 5.48 -26.10 24.37
N ILE A 349 5.26 -27.32 24.83
CA ILE A 349 4.33 -27.63 25.94
C ILE A 349 4.95 -27.17 27.26
N ASN A 350 6.23 -27.48 27.49
CA ASN A 350 6.92 -27.12 28.71
C ASN A 350 7.26 -25.63 28.88
N SER A 351 7.20 -24.84 27.81
CA SER A 351 7.43 -23.37 27.87
C SER A 351 6.16 -22.55 28.15
N ASN A 352 4.99 -23.18 28.15
CA ASN A 352 3.69 -22.55 28.46
C ASN A 352 3.15 -22.95 29.86
N GLU A 353 3.84 -23.79 30.61
CA GLU A 353 3.67 -24.04 32.02
C GLU A 353 4.61 -23.12 32.86
#